data_b57c2e5c34b5ccdd0bd6b0f81347d2bb
#
_entry.id   b57c2e5c34b5ccdd0bd6b0f81347d2bb
#
_cell.length_a   1.000
_cell.length_b   1.000
_cell.length_c   1.000
_cell.angle_alpha   90.00
_cell.angle_beta   90.00
_cell.angle_gamma   90.00
#
_symmetry.space_group_name_H-M   'P 1'
#
loop_
_entity.id
_entity.type
_entity.pdbx_description
1 polymer ?
#
loop_
_entity_poly.entity_id
_entity_poly.type
_entity_poly.pdbx_seq_one_letter_code
_entity_poly.pdbx_strand_id
1 'polypeptide(L)'
;MTRVDSAHDVDKPGAWDELLGICLDVKREFRLKGDKRGDWDDFPEDGRTLYLGAPSSPIKARLYEKGKQPEYRQAGKPDWTRLELQISPQK
;
A
#
# COMPACT_ATOMS: atom_id res chain seq x y z
N MET A 1 19.78 0.74 -16.23
CA MET A 1 18.61 1.48 -15.72
C MET A 1 18.45 1.22 -14.25
N THR A 2 18.21 2.24 -13.48
CA THR A 2 18.05 2.11 -12.03
C THR A 2 16.61 1.87 -11.64
N ARG A 3 16.42 1.19 -10.50
CA ARG A 3 15.11 1.03 -9.89
C ARG A 3 14.59 2.37 -9.42
N VAL A 4 13.31 2.62 -9.65
CA VAL A 4 12.63 3.82 -9.16
C VAL A 4 11.76 3.44 -7.97
N ASP A 5 11.99 4.12 -6.85
CA ASP A 5 11.18 3.97 -5.65
C ASP A 5 10.49 5.30 -5.36
N SER A 6 9.21 5.27 -5.05
CA SER A 6 8.49 6.46 -4.64
C SER A 6 7.52 6.13 -3.51
N ALA A 7 7.23 7.12 -2.69
CA ALA A 7 6.27 7.00 -1.60
C ALA A 7 5.32 8.18 -1.62
N HIS A 8 4.04 7.88 -1.45
CA HIS A 8 2.97 8.89 -1.46
C HIS A 8 2.18 8.77 -0.16
N ASP A 9 2.08 9.86 0.57
CA ASP A 9 1.36 9.92 1.83
C ASP A 9 0.08 10.74 1.68
N VAL A 10 -1.03 10.20 2.19
CA VAL A 10 -2.30 10.90 2.25
C VAL A 10 -2.83 10.76 3.67
N ASP A 11 -3.15 11.89 4.30
CA ASP A 11 -3.67 11.93 5.66
C ASP A 11 -5.00 12.69 5.65
N LYS A 12 -6.06 11.97 5.35
CA LYS A 12 -7.42 12.51 5.35
C LYS A 12 -8.43 11.37 5.48
N PRO A 13 -9.65 11.64 5.97
CA PRO A 13 -10.70 10.62 5.99
C PRO A 13 -10.95 10.05 4.59
N GLY A 14 -11.07 8.73 4.51
CA GLY A 14 -11.29 8.05 3.23
C GLY A 14 -10.02 7.79 2.41
N ALA A 15 -8.84 8.20 2.89
CA ALA A 15 -7.58 8.00 2.17
C ALA A 15 -7.33 6.53 1.83
N TRP A 16 -7.58 5.63 2.79
CA TRP A 16 -7.39 4.20 2.57
C TRP A 16 -8.26 3.69 1.43
N ASP A 17 -9.56 4.00 1.46
CA ASP A 17 -10.49 3.51 0.45
C ASP A 17 -10.16 4.04 -0.93
N GLU A 18 -9.80 5.31 -1.02
CA GLU A 18 -9.43 5.95 -2.28
C GLU A 18 -8.19 5.30 -2.90
N LEU A 19 -7.12 5.16 -2.09
CA LEU A 19 -5.87 4.57 -2.57
C LEU A 19 -6.01 3.07 -2.83
N LEU A 20 -6.81 2.37 -2.02
CA LEU A 20 -7.09 0.96 -2.25
C LEU A 20 -7.80 0.76 -3.60
N GLY A 21 -8.76 1.61 -3.93
CA GLY A 21 -9.45 1.55 -5.23
C GLY A 21 -8.47 1.68 -6.39
N ILE A 22 -7.55 2.63 -6.30
CA ILE A 22 -6.51 2.84 -7.32
C ILE A 22 -5.63 1.60 -7.43
N CYS A 23 -5.18 1.05 -6.30
CA CYS A 23 -4.33 -0.14 -6.28
C CYS A 23 -5.02 -1.36 -6.90
N LEU A 24 -6.31 -1.54 -6.62
CA LEU A 24 -7.06 -2.66 -7.18
C LEU A 24 -7.24 -2.52 -8.69
N ASP A 25 -7.41 -1.29 -9.19
CA ASP A 25 -7.47 -1.04 -10.62
C ASP A 25 -6.14 -1.37 -11.28
N VAL A 26 -5.03 -0.94 -10.69
CA VAL A 26 -3.69 -1.26 -11.19
C VAL A 26 -3.45 -2.77 -11.16
N LYS A 27 -3.87 -3.43 -10.08
CA LYS A 27 -3.75 -4.88 -9.95
C LYS A 27 -4.43 -5.59 -11.12
N ARG A 28 -5.66 -5.17 -11.47
CA ARG A 28 -6.41 -5.76 -12.58
C ARG A 28 -5.79 -5.43 -13.92
N GLU A 29 -5.38 -4.18 -14.12
CA GLU A 29 -4.80 -3.71 -15.38
C GLU A 29 -3.53 -4.49 -15.73
N PHE A 30 -2.63 -4.67 -14.76
CA PHE A 30 -1.34 -5.30 -14.99
C PHE A 30 -1.28 -6.75 -14.52
N ARG A 31 -2.42 -7.32 -14.07
CA ARG A 31 -2.53 -8.70 -13.59
C ARG A 31 -1.51 -9.02 -12.51
N LEU A 32 -1.36 -8.13 -11.56
CA LEU A 32 -0.42 -8.28 -10.46
C LEU A 32 -0.98 -9.23 -9.40
N LYS A 33 -0.09 -9.97 -8.75
CA LYS A 33 -0.47 -10.75 -7.58
C LYS A 33 -0.71 -9.82 -6.41
N GLY A 34 -1.71 -10.13 -5.59
CA GLY A 34 -2.01 -9.37 -4.39
C GLY A 34 -1.88 -10.24 -3.16
N ASP A 35 -1.35 -9.67 -2.08
CA ASP A 35 -1.23 -10.33 -0.79
C ASP A 35 -1.67 -9.35 0.29
N LYS A 36 -2.66 -9.75 1.09
CA LYS A 36 -3.21 -8.95 2.18
C LYS A 36 -2.55 -9.34 3.49
N ARG A 37 -2.09 -8.36 4.23
CA ARG A 37 -1.51 -8.54 5.56
C ARG A 37 -2.25 -7.67 6.57
N GLY A 38 -2.15 -8.02 7.84
CA GLY A 38 -2.90 -7.36 8.88
C GLY A 38 -4.31 -7.92 8.99
N ASP A 39 -5.13 -7.29 9.81
CA ASP A 39 -6.49 -7.76 10.05
C ASP A 39 -7.49 -6.92 9.26
N TRP A 40 -8.01 -7.52 8.21
CA TRP A 40 -8.94 -6.85 7.29
C TRP A 40 -10.39 -6.99 7.71
N ASP A 41 -10.71 -8.04 8.47
CA ASP A 41 -12.08 -8.39 8.75
C ASP A 41 -12.51 -8.04 10.19
N ASP A 42 -11.70 -8.45 11.18
CA ASP A 42 -12.09 -8.33 12.58
C ASP A 42 -11.56 -7.08 13.27
N PHE A 43 -10.28 -6.77 13.06
CA PHE A 43 -9.63 -5.66 13.77
C PHE A 43 -8.93 -4.71 12.79
N PRO A 44 -9.70 -4.05 11.88
CA PRO A 44 -9.07 -3.16 10.89
C PRO A 44 -8.32 -1.99 11.51
N GLU A 45 -8.60 -1.65 12.77
CA GLU A 45 -7.87 -0.61 13.50
C GLU A 45 -6.42 -0.98 13.78
N ASP A 46 -6.05 -2.26 13.67
CA ASP A 46 -4.67 -2.71 13.85
C ASP A 46 -3.79 -2.44 12.63
N GLY A 47 -4.38 -1.95 11.55
CA GLY A 47 -3.65 -1.58 10.35
C GLY A 47 -3.67 -2.66 9.29
N ARG A 48 -4.07 -2.26 8.09
CA ARG A 48 -4.15 -3.15 6.93
C ARG A 48 -2.99 -2.86 5.99
N THR A 49 -2.50 -3.90 5.32
CA THR A 49 -1.46 -3.76 4.30
C THR A 49 -1.82 -4.60 3.08
N LEU A 50 -1.66 -4.01 1.90
CA LEU A 50 -1.81 -4.70 0.64
C LEU A 50 -0.48 -4.68 -0.08
N TYR A 51 0.02 -5.85 -0.46
CA TYR A 51 1.20 -5.99 -1.31
C TYR A 51 0.77 -6.36 -2.72
N LEU A 52 1.30 -5.68 -3.71
CA LEU A 52 1.07 -6.00 -5.12
C LEU A 52 2.40 -6.35 -5.79
N GLY A 53 2.34 -7.34 -6.68
CA GLY A 53 3.48 -7.76 -7.46
C GLY A 53 4.26 -8.90 -6.80
N ALA A 54 4.61 -9.91 -7.59
CA ALA A 54 5.47 -11.00 -7.16
C ALA A 54 6.91 -10.48 -7.00
N PRO A 55 7.78 -11.20 -6.26
CA PRO A 55 9.17 -10.79 -6.10
C PRO A 55 9.91 -10.55 -7.42
N SER A 56 9.53 -11.28 -8.48
CA SER A 56 10.12 -11.14 -9.81
C SER A 56 9.44 -10.07 -10.67
N SER A 57 8.36 -9.47 -10.19
CA SER A 57 7.62 -8.47 -10.95
C SER A 57 8.43 -7.17 -11.10
N PRO A 58 8.43 -6.53 -12.28
CA PRO A 58 9.06 -5.22 -12.45
C PRO A 58 8.28 -4.12 -11.73
N ILE A 59 7.01 -4.35 -11.42
CA ILE A 59 6.18 -3.38 -10.69
C ILE A 59 5.75 -4.00 -9.38
N LYS A 60 6.07 -3.32 -8.28
CA LYS A 60 5.63 -3.72 -6.94
C LYS A 60 5.05 -2.52 -6.23
N ALA A 61 4.03 -2.76 -5.42
CA ALA A 61 3.42 -1.71 -4.62
C ALA A 61 3.14 -2.23 -3.22
N ARG A 62 3.19 -1.34 -2.24
CA ARG A 62 2.78 -1.61 -0.88
C ARG A 62 1.89 -0.46 -0.41
N LEU A 63 0.65 -0.78 -0.09
CA LEU A 63 -0.30 0.18 0.46
C LEU A 63 -0.58 -0.20 1.91
N TYR A 64 -0.41 0.74 2.85
CA TYR A 64 -0.66 0.43 4.24
C TYR A 64 -1.14 1.64 5.03
N GLU A 65 -1.86 1.35 6.10
CA GLU A 65 -2.37 2.37 7.02
C GLU A 65 -1.26 2.74 8.00
N LYS A 66 -0.42 3.71 7.60
CA LYS A 66 0.78 4.07 8.36
C LYS A 66 0.45 4.62 9.74
N GLY A 67 -0.62 5.40 9.86
CA GLY A 67 -1.04 5.98 11.13
C GLY A 67 -1.49 4.96 12.15
N LYS A 68 -1.80 3.73 11.72
CA LYS A 68 -2.21 2.63 12.59
C LYS A 68 -1.06 1.70 12.97
N GLN A 69 0.11 1.87 12.36
CA GLN A 69 1.28 1.08 12.72
C GLN A 69 1.73 1.45 14.14
N PRO A 70 2.22 0.47 14.93
CA PRO A 70 2.56 0.74 16.33
C PRO A 70 3.51 1.90 16.53
N GLU A 71 4.50 2.06 15.62
CA GLU A 71 5.50 3.12 15.70
C GLU A 71 4.92 4.51 15.47
N TYR A 72 3.75 4.61 14.82
CA TYR A 72 3.18 5.89 14.40
C TYR A 72 1.86 6.23 15.06
N ARG A 73 1.34 5.36 15.95
CA ARG A 73 0.05 5.60 16.61
C ARG A 73 0.05 6.88 17.43
N GLN A 74 1.17 7.22 18.03
CA GLN A 74 1.30 8.41 18.86
C GLN A 74 1.24 9.71 18.07
N ALA A 75 1.40 9.65 16.74
CA ALA A 75 1.27 10.83 15.90
C ALA A 75 -0.17 11.36 15.83
N GLY A 76 -1.15 10.54 16.23
CA GLY A 76 -2.55 10.95 16.21
C GLY A 76 -3.14 11.12 14.82
N LYS A 77 -2.66 10.34 13.85
CA LYS A 77 -3.08 10.43 12.44
C LYS A 77 -3.64 9.10 11.96
N PRO A 78 -4.84 8.67 12.46
CA PRO A 78 -5.38 7.34 12.12
C PRO A 78 -5.70 7.16 10.63
N ASP A 79 -5.92 8.25 9.91
CA ASP A 79 -6.24 8.20 8.47
C ASP A 79 -5.00 8.23 7.57
N TRP A 80 -3.81 8.33 8.16
CA TRP A 80 -2.56 8.42 7.40
C TRP A 80 -2.27 7.09 6.68
N THR A 81 -2.33 7.15 5.36
CA THR A 81 -2.12 6.01 4.48
C THR A 81 -0.91 6.29 3.60
N ARG A 82 -0.06 5.28 3.41
CA ARG A 82 1.11 5.41 2.54
C ARG A 82 1.04 4.37 1.41
N LEU A 83 1.29 4.85 0.20
CA LEU A 83 1.48 4.00 -0.97
C LEU A 83 2.94 4.09 -1.38
N GLU A 84 3.62 2.95 -1.38
CA GLU A 84 5.01 2.82 -1.85
C GLU A 84 5.00 2.07 -3.18
N LEU A 85 5.68 2.64 -4.17
CA LEU A 85 5.81 2.04 -5.49
C LEU A 85 7.28 1.74 -5.77
N GLN A 86 7.53 0.58 -6.36
CA GLN A 86 8.86 0.18 -6.80
C GLN A 86 8.75 -0.28 -8.24
N ILE A 87 9.48 0.38 -9.12
CA ILE A 87 9.52 0.04 -10.54
C ILE A 87 10.95 -0.33 -10.88
N SER A 88 11.15 -1.57 -11.34
CA SER A 88 12.46 -2.09 -11.73
C SER A 88 12.49 -2.29 -13.23
N PRO A 89 13.61 -2.00 -13.90
CA PRO A 89 13.71 -2.25 -15.33
C PRO A 89 13.69 -3.74 -15.61
N GLN A 90 13.01 -4.10 -16.69
CA GLN A 90 13.04 -5.48 -17.21
C GLN A 90 14.22 -5.63 -18.14
N LYS A 91 14.89 -6.76 -17.98
CA LYS A 91 15.97 -7.13 -18.89
C LYS A 91 15.45 -7.85 -20.12
#